data_b8ec27633349956e191a666444c10a29
#
_entry.id   b8ec27633349956e191a666444c10a29
#
_cell.length_a   1.000
_cell.length_b   1.000
_cell.length_c   1.000
_cell.angle_alpha   90.00
_cell.angle_beta   90.00
_cell.angle_gamma   90.00
#
_symmetry.space_group_name_H-M   'P 1'
#
loop_
_entity.id
_entity.type
_entity.pdbx_description
1 polymer ?
#
loop_
_entity_poly.entity_id
_entity_poly.type
_entity_poly.pdbx_seq_one_letter_code
_entity_poly.pdbx_strand_id
1 'polypeptide(L)' 'MNRIFTIRAYSKKELALMYFPDSSPRTAVSHLMAWIRRCTQLWEELQATGYETNCKTFTPRQVRAIVEQLGEP' A
#
# COMPACT_ATOMS: atom_id res chain seq x y z
N MET A 1 3.22 -3.94 -23.56
CA MET A 1 2.87 -2.56 -23.19
C MET A 1 3.42 -2.23 -21.81
N ASN A 2 4.16 -1.15 -21.72
CA ASN A 2 4.73 -0.76 -20.43
C ASN A 2 3.69 -0.05 -19.60
N ARG A 3 3.56 -0.51 -18.37
CA ARG A 3 2.70 0.16 -17.38
C ARG A 3 3.61 0.92 -16.44
N ILE A 4 3.44 2.23 -16.40
CA ILE A 4 4.20 3.06 -15.48
C ILE A 4 3.35 3.29 -14.24
N PHE A 5 3.87 2.83 -13.09
CA PHE A 5 3.21 3.09 -11.84
C PHE A 5 3.50 4.52 -11.40
N THR A 6 2.46 5.27 -11.08
CA THR A 6 2.59 6.66 -10.67
C THR A 6 2.49 6.77 -9.16
N ILE A 7 3.45 7.49 -8.55
CA ILE A 7 3.41 7.76 -7.12
C ILE A 7 2.43 8.90 -6.89
N ARG A 8 1.29 8.57 -6.31
CA ARG A 8 0.24 9.52 -5.96
C ARG A 8 -0.56 8.96 -4.81
N ALA A 9 -1.55 9.70 -4.34
CA ALA A 9 -2.47 9.17 -3.34
C ALA A 9 -3.35 8.08 -3.95
N TYR A 10 -3.53 7.01 -3.21
CA TYR A 10 -4.42 5.90 -3.58
C TYR A 10 -5.27 5.54 -2.38
N SER A 11 -6.51 5.12 -2.61
CA SER A 11 -7.25 4.50 -1.52
C SER A 11 -6.60 3.14 -1.23
N LYS A 12 -6.77 2.65 0.00
CA LYS A 12 -6.25 1.32 0.34
C LYS A 12 -6.79 0.27 -0.61
N LYS A 13 -8.06 0.39 -0.95
CA LYS A 13 -8.73 -0.53 -1.85
C LYS A 13 -8.10 -0.51 -3.24
N GLU A 14 -7.86 0.68 -3.77
CA GLU A 14 -7.24 0.82 -5.09
C GLU A 14 -5.85 0.19 -5.12
N LEU A 15 -5.01 0.58 -4.18
CA LEU A 15 -3.64 0.08 -4.16
C LEU A 15 -3.61 -1.42 -3.92
N ALA A 16 -4.44 -1.91 -3.00
CA ALA A 16 -4.51 -3.34 -2.70
C ALA A 16 -4.91 -4.14 -3.94
N LEU A 17 -5.88 -3.65 -4.70
CA LEU A 17 -6.31 -4.34 -5.92
C LEU A 17 -5.27 -4.30 -7.03
N MET A 18 -4.39 -3.32 -7.01
CA MET A 18 -3.27 -3.30 -7.95
C MET A 18 -2.26 -4.40 -7.62
N TYR A 19 -2.04 -4.69 -6.33
CA TYR A 19 -1.16 -5.78 -5.93
C TYR A 19 -1.84 -7.15 -6.04
N PHE A 20 -3.13 -7.22 -5.78
CA PHE A 20 -3.89 -8.47 -5.75
C PHE A 20 -5.15 -8.35 -6.62
N PRO A 21 -5.00 -8.28 -7.94
CA PRO A 21 -6.14 -7.98 -8.83
C PRO A 21 -7.21 -9.08 -8.87
N ASP A 22 -6.84 -10.30 -8.50
CA ASP A 22 -7.78 -11.42 -8.53
C ASP A 22 -8.55 -11.61 -7.21
N SER A 23 -8.24 -10.79 -6.20
CA SER A 23 -8.90 -10.88 -4.91
C SER A 23 -10.06 -9.91 -4.83
N SER A 24 -11.02 -10.20 -3.94
CA SER A 24 -12.03 -9.19 -3.61
C SER A 24 -11.36 -8.00 -2.95
N PRO A 25 -11.97 -6.79 -3.01
CA PRO A 25 -11.35 -5.61 -2.39
C PRO A 25 -11.00 -5.81 -0.92
N ARG A 26 -11.89 -6.44 -0.17
CA ARG A 26 -11.68 -6.69 1.25
C ARG A 26 -10.48 -7.61 1.49
N THR A 27 -10.41 -8.69 0.73
CA THR A 27 -9.31 -9.65 0.82
C THR A 27 -8.00 -9.01 0.40
N ALA A 28 -8.03 -8.23 -0.69
CA ALA A 28 -6.84 -7.54 -1.17
C ALA A 28 -6.27 -6.60 -0.11
N VAL A 29 -7.14 -5.81 0.54
CA VAL A 29 -6.70 -4.90 1.60
C VAL A 29 -6.10 -5.68 2.77
N SER A 30 -6.72 -6.79 3.17
CA SER A 30 -6.19 -7.63 4.25
C SER A 30 -4.81 -8.16 3.92
N HIS A 31 -4.61 -8.64 2.69
CA HIS A 31 -3.32 -9.15 2.25
C HIS A 31 -2.26 -8.06 2.21
N LEU A 32 -2.60 -6.91 1.67
CA LEU A 32 -1.66 -5.80 1.60
C LEU A 32 -1.24 -5.34 3.00
N MET A 33 -2.20 -5.20 3.91
CA MET A 33 -1.88 -4.78 5.27
C MET A 33 -1.04 -5.82 6.00
N ALA A 34 -1.28 -7.11 5.75
CA ALA A 34 -0.46 -8.16 6.33
C ALA A 34 0.99 -8.05 5.86
N TRP A 35 1.21 -7.80 4.56
CA TRP A 35 2.54 -7.61 4.02
C TRP A 35 3.23 -6.40 4.65
N ILE A 36 2.50 -5.29 4.76
CA ILE A 36 3.03 -4.07 5.36
C ILE A 36 3.46 -4.30 6.80
N ARG A 37 2.63 -4.99 7.57
CA ARG A 37 2.93 -5.25 8.98
C ARG A 37 4.11 -6.20 9.17
N ARG A 38 4.32 -7.13 8.24
CA ARG A 38 5.46 -8.04 8.30
C ARG A 38 6.78 -7.34 8.05
N CYS A 39 6.76 -6.28 7.27
CA CYS A 39 7.96 -5.50 7.02
C CYS A 39 8.07 -4.44 8.12
N THR A 40 8.82 -4.74 9.16
CA THR A 40 8.96 -3.85 10.32
C THR A 40 9.42 -2.47 9.90
N GLN A 41 10.39 -2.39 9.00
CA GLN A 41 10.90 -1.11 8.53
C GLN A 41 9.82 -0.29 7.85
N LEU A 42 9.03 -0.92 6.98
CA LEU A 42 7.94 -0.24 6.30
C LEU A 42 6.87 0.22 7.29
N TRP A 43 6.53 -0.66 8.24
CA TRP A 43 5.54 -0.33 9.25
C TRP A 43 5.96 0.90 10.06
N GLU A 44 7.25 0.94 10.45
CA GLU A 44 7.78 2.09 11.18
C GLU A 44 7.78 3.36 10.35
N GLU A 45 8.10 3.26 9.06
CA GLU A 45 8.07 4.41 8.18
C GLU A 45 6.66 4.97 8.04
N LEU A 46 5.67 4.09 7.91
CA LEU A 46 4.28 4.53 7.82
C LEU A 46 3.83 5.22 9.10
N GLN A 47 4.20 4.67 10.25
CA GLN A 47 3.88 5.27 11.54
C GLN A 47 4.49 6.68 11.64
N ALA A 48 5.71 6.83 11.16
CA ALA A 48 6.41 8.12 11.21
C ALA A 48 5.75 9.19 10.35
N THR A 49 4.96 8.80 9.33
CA THR A 49 4.24 9.75 8.49
C THR A 49 2.86 10.09 9.04
N GLY A 50 2.52 9.60 10.23
CA GLY A 50 1.22 9.84 10.82
C GLY A 50 0.13 8.90 10.35
N TYR A 51 0.51 7.74 9.80
CA TYR A 51 -0.46 6.75 9.35
C TYR A 51 -1.29 6.23 10.53
N GLU A 52 -2.60 6.13 10.29
CA GLU A 52 -3.52 5.54 11.27
C GLU A 52 -4.22 4.34 10.66
N THR A 53 -4.51 3.34 11.48
CA THR A 53 -5.09 2.08 11.02
C THR A 53 -6.44 2.27 10.33
N ASN A 54 -7.22 3.26 10.77
CA ASN A 54 -8.54 3.52 10.20
C ASN A 54 -8.51 4.52 9.02
N CYS A 55 -7.34 4.97 8.61
CA CYS A 55 -7.23 5.75 7.38
C CYS A 55 -7.59 4.87 6.19
N LYS A 56 -8.34 5.43 5.25
CA LYS A 56 -8.77 4.69 4.06
C LYS A 56 -7.93 5.02 2.83
N THR A 57 -6.98 5.93 2.96
CA THR A 57 -6.19 6.43 1.84
C THR A 57 -4.73 6.48 2.25
N PHE A 58 -3.86 6.13 1.30
CA PHE A 58 -2.42 6.32 1.45
C PHE A 58 -2.02 7.62 0.76
N THR A 59 -1.22 8.44 1.45
CA THR A 59 -0.65 9.64 0.84
C THR A 59 0.44 9.25 -0.16
N PRO A 60 0.83 10.17 -1.08
CA PRO A 60 1.93 9.85 -2.00
C PRO A 60 3.20 9.41 -1.29
N ARG A 61 3.52 10.02 -0.15
CA ARG A 61 4.68 9.64 0.64
C ARG A 61 4.58 8.21 1.14
N GLN A 62 3.40 7.83 1.62
CA GLN A 62 3.16 6.47 2.10
C GLN A 62 3.21 5.47 0.95
N VAL A 63 2.65 5.83 -0.20
CA VAL A 63 2.71 4.98 -1.40
C VAL A 63 4.15 4.75 -1.81
N ARG A 64 4.97 5.79 -1.78
CA ARG A 64 6.39 5.65 -2.12
C ARG A 64 7.07 4.66 -1.18
N ALA A 65 6.84 4.78 0.12
CA ALA A 65 7.44 3.86 1.10
C ALA A 65 7.02 2.42 0.84
N ILE A 66 5.74 2.20 0.56
CA ILE A 66 5.23 0.86 0.27
C ILE A 66 5.91 0.28 -0.97
N VAL A 67 5.98 1.06 -2.03
CA VAL A 67 6.57 0.60 -3.30
C VAL A 67 8.05 0.32 -3.15
N GLU A 68 8.77 1.12 -2.38
CA GLU A 68 10.20 0.91 -2.17
C GLU A 68 10.48 -0.39 -1.42
N GLN A 69 9.59 -0.79 -0.52
CA GLN A 69 9.79 -1.99 0.29
C GLN A 69 9.19 -3.24 -0.35
N LEU A 70 8.02 -3.11 -0.96
CA LEU A 70 7.29 -4.25 -1.52
C LEU A 70 7.44 -4.41 -3.03
N GLY A 71 7.95 -3.38 -3.70
CA GLY A 71 7.99 -3.35 -5.16
C GLY A 71 6.72 -2.77 -5.75
N GLU A 72 6.77 -2.46 -7.03
CA GLU A 72 5.60 -1.91 -7.72
C GLU A 72 4.56 -3.01 -7.94
N PRO A 73 3.28 -2.65 -7.90
CA PRO A 73 2.22 -3.63 -8.13
C PRO A 73 2.19 -4.18 -9.55
#